data_21e9294ba57bfb63889cbac1d4264fc2
#
_entry.id   21e9294ba57bfb63889cbac1d4264fc2
#
_cell.length_a   1.000
_cell.length_b   1.000
_cell.length_c   1.000
_cell.angle_alpha   90.00
_cell.angle_beta   90.00
_cell.angle_gamma   90.00
#
_symmetry.space_group_name_H-M   'P 1'
#
loop_
_entity.id
_entity.type
_entity.pdbx_description
1 polymer ?
#
loop_
_entity_poly.entity_id
_entity_poly.type
_entity_poly.pdbx_seq_one_letter_code
_entity_poly.pdbx_strand_id
1 'polypeptide(L)'
;MKLNVELSRFRVKEGKTAQVDEWMAFLNEHMEDTLLTLEGEKMYVETIFREVLDGREYLYWYSVQAEGGIEVEDSESYIDKKHLEYWEKCIDPSYGM
;
A
#
# COMPACT_ATOMS: atom_id res chain seq x y z
N MET A 1 16.90 8.73 16.44
CA MET A 1 15.62 8.35 15.81
C MET A 1 15.70 6.93 15.29
N LYS A 2 14.73 6.11 15.65
CA LYS A 2 14.69 4.72 15.17
C LYS A 2 13.80 4.65 13.93
N LEU A 3 14.33 4.06 12.86
CA LEU A 3 13.62 3.85 11.61
C LEU A 3 13.37 2.36 11.40
N ASN A 4 12.15 2.04 10.96
CA ASN A 4 11.79 0.70 10.53
C ASN A 4 11.86 0.68 9.01
N VAL A 5 12.72 -0.19 8.46
CA VAL A 5 12.87 -0.37 7.01
C VAL A 5 12.33 -1.74 6.67
N GLU A 6 11.34 -1.78 5.80
CA GLU A 6 10.66 -3.03 5.46
C GLU A 6 10.51 -3.20 3.95
N LEU A 7 10.60 -4.44 3.52
CA LEU A 7 10.24 -4.87 2.17
C LEU A 7 9.30 -6.06 2.32
N SER A 8 8.08 -5.91 1.84
CA SER A 8 7.07 -6.96 1.92
C SER A 8 6.57 -7.31 0.52
N ARG A 9 6.25 -8.57 0.30
CA ARG A 9 5.66 -9.04 -0.95
C ARG A 9 4.25 -9.55 -0.70
N PHE A 10 3.32 -9.08 -1.53
CA PHE A 10 1.91 -9.48 -1.48
C PHE A 10 1.51 -10.05 -2.82
N ARG A 11 0.64 -11.06 -2.82
CA ARG A 11 0.10 -11.61 -4.05
C ARG A 11 -1.27 -11.02 -4.32
N VAL A 12 -1.49 -10.62 -5.56
CA VAL A 12 -2.78 -10.10 -6.01
C VAL A 12 -3.72 -11.27 -6.26
N LYS A 13 -4.99 -11.12 -5.86
CA LYS A 13 -6.03 -12.12 -6.15
C LYS A 13 -6.18 -12.26 -7.66
N GLU A 14 -6.47 -13.47 -8.13
CA GLU A 14 -6.70 -13.72 -9.54
C GLU A 14 -7.81 -12.84 -10.09
N GLY A 15 -7.60 -12.28 -11.30
CA GLY A 15 -8.60 -11.46 -11.98
C GLY A 15 -8.73 -10.05 -11.42
N LYS A 16 -7.82 -9.62 -10.52
CA LYS A 16 -7.91 -8.30 -9.90
C LYS A 16 -6.87 -7.29 -10.40
N THR A 17 -6.13 -7.61 -11.46
CA THR A 17 -5.12 -6.69 -12.01
C THR A 17 -5.73 -5.34 -12.41
N ALA A 18 -6.94 -5.33 -13.00
CA ALA A 18 -7.61 -4.08 -13.35
C ALA A 18 -7.93 -3.23 -12.12
N GLN A 19 -8.30 -3.85 -11.01
CA GLN A 19 -8.53 -3.14 -9.75
C GLN A 19 -7.24 -2.61 -9.13
N VAL A 20 -6.12 -3.32 -9.32
CA VAL A 20 -4.80 -2.81 -8.91
C VAL A 20 -4.43 -1.59 -9.74
N ASP A 21 -4.68 -1.61 -11.05
CA ASP A 21 -4.46 -0.44 -11.92
C ASP A 21 -5.26 0.76 -11.42
N GLU A 22 -6.52 0.55 -11.08
CA GLU A 22 -7.40 1.59 -10.53
C GLU A 22 -6.88 2.12 -9.19
N TRP A 23 -6.44 1.22 -8.32
CA TRP A 23 -5.86 1.56 -7.02
C TRP A 23 -4.63 2.46 -7.17
N MET A 24 -3.68 2.04 -8.02
CA MET A 24 -2.46 2.82 -8.24
C MET A 24 -2.77 4.17 -8.90
N ALA A 25 -3.71 4.20 -9.84
CA ALA A 25 -4.18 5.45 -10.46
C ALA A 25 -4.81 6.38 -9.43
N PHE A 26 -5.62 5.84 -8.53
CA PHE A 26 -6.24 6.60 -7.45
C PHE A 26 -5.18 7.28 -6.56
N LEU A 27 -4.16 6.53 -6.14
CA LEU A 27 -3.08 7.10 -5.32
C LEU A 27 -2.31 8.19 -6.06
N ASN A 28 -2.06 8.01 -7.36
CA ASN A 28 -1.37 9.00 -8.17
C ASN A 28 -2.21 10.26 -8.41
N GLU A 29 -3.51 10.11 -8.64
CA GLU A 29 -4.43 11.24 -8.83
C GLU A 29 -4.60 12.08 -7.56
N HIS A 30 -4.44 11.45 -6.40
CA HIS A 30 -4.58 12.10 -5.10
C HIS A 30 -3.24 12.22 -4.38
N MET A 31 -2.17 12.43 -5.14
CA MET A 31 -0.80 12.41 -4.60
C MET A 31 -0.59 13.42 -3.46
N GLU A 32 -1.12 14.61 -3.56
CA GLU A 32 -0.98 15.63 -2.51
C GLU A 32 -1.57 15.13 -1.19
N ASP A 33 -2.78 14.60 -1.23
CA ASP A 33 -3.46 14.09 -0.05
C ASP A 33 -2.78 12.82 0.47
N THR A 34 -2.29 11.97 -0.45
CA THR A 34 -1.52 10.78 -0.10
C THR A 34 -0.27 11.14 0.68
N LEU A 35 0.48 12.16 0.22
CA LEU A 35 1.69 12.61 0.90
C LEU A 35 1.38 13.14 2.31
N LEU A 36 0.24 13.79 2.50
CA LEU A 36 -0.19 14.24 3.83
C LEU A 36 -0.47 13.07 4.77
N THR A 37 -1.04 11.97 4.26
CA THR A 37 -1.26 10.77 5.09
C THR A 37 0.06 10.12 5.48
N LEU A 38 1.05 10.11 4.59
CA LEU A 38 2.38 9.59 4.89
C LEU A 38 3.05 10.41 6.00
N GLU A 39 2.87 11.73 5.99
CA GLU A 39 3.39 12.60 7.04
C GLU A 39 2.81 12.24 8.41
N GLY A 40 1.49 12.04 8.49
CA GLY A 40 0.82 11.63 9.72
C GLY A 40 1.28 10.26 10.24
N GLU A 41 1.58 9.35 9.33
CA GLU A 41 2.09 8.01 9.64
C GLU A 41 3.59 8.02 9.96
N LYS A 42 4.27 9.15 9.81
CA LYS A 42 5.73 9.28 9.86
C LYS A 42 6.44 8.36 8.89
N MET A 43 5.85 8.22 7.71
CA MET A 43 6.36 7.41 6.62
C MET A 43 7.23 8.32 5.73
N TYR A 44 8.54 8.09 5.74
CA TYR A 44 9.45 8.91 4.94
C TYR A 44 9.57 8.44 3.50
N VAL A 45 9.48 7.14 3.29
CA VAL A 45 9.52 6.53 1.95
C VAL A 45 8.47 5.43 1.91
N GLU A 46 7.67 5.44 0.85
CA GLU A 46 6.78 4.34 0.54
C GLU A 46 6.75 4.18 -0.96
N THR A 47 7.16 3.01 -1.45
CA THR A 47 7.24 2.73 -2.88
C THR A 47 6.65 1.35 -3.14
N ILE A 48 5.86 1.27 -4.19
CA ILE A 48 5.19 0.03 -4.58
C ILE A 48 5.71 -0.39 -5.95
N PHE A 49 6.19 -1.62 -6.05
CA PHE A 49 6.61 -2.22 -7.31
C PHE A 49 5.64 -3.34 -7.68
N ARG A 50 5.47 -3.56 -8.97
CA ARG A 50 4.59 -4.61 -9.50
C ARG A 50 5.40 -5.59 -10.31
N GLU A 51 5.08 -6.88 -10.19
CA GLU A 51 5.71 -7.94 -10.97
C GLU A 51 4.68 -8.99 -11.32
N VAL A 52 4.79 -9.53 -12.55
CA VAL A 52 4.03 -10.71 -12.95
C VAL A 52 5.02 -11.86 -13.07
N LEU A 53 4.78 -12.91 -12.29
CA LEU A 53 5.63 -14.10 -12.26
C LEU A 53 4.74 -15.32 -12.38
N ASP A 54 4.99 -16.16 -13.39
CA ASP A 54 4.22 -17.37 -13.66
C ASP A 54 2.69 -17.12 -13.74
N GLY A 55 2.32 -16.00 -14.39
CA GLY A 55 0.92 -15.64 -14.57
C GLY A 55 0.22 -15.04 -13.36
N ARG A 56 0.92 -14.81 -12.29
CA ARG A 56 0.37 -14.18 -11.08
C ARG A 56 1.03 -12.83 -10.86
N GLU A 57 0.26 -11.86 -10.40
CA GLU A 57 0.78 -10.54 -10.06
C GLU A 57 1.14 -10.45 -8.60
N TYR A 58 2.27 -9.78 -8.33
CA TYR A 58 2.76 -9.51 -6.97
C TYR A 58 3.02 -8.02 -6.82
N LEU A 59 2.80 -7.52 -5.60
CA LEU A 59 3.16 -6.17 -5.21
C LEU A 59 4.28 -6.25 -4.18
N TYR A 60 5.31 -5.43 -4.38
CA TYR A 60 6.40 -5.27 -3.43
C TYR A 60 6.23 -3.91 -2.77
N TRP A 61 6.14 -3.90 -1.48
CA TRP A 61 5.95 -2.69 -0.69
C TRP A 61 7.23 -2.39 0.08
N TYR A 62 7.91 -1.31 -0.30
CA TYR A 62 9.13 -0.86 0.38
C TYR A 62 8.79 0.38 1.18
N SER A 63 9.16 0.40 2.47
CA SER A 63 8.87 1.53 3.32
C SER A 63 9.99 1.84 4.31
N VAL A 64 10.11 3.12 4.64
CA VAL A 64 10.97 3.61 5.72
C VAL A 64 10.08 4.49 6.61
N GLN A 65 9.87 4.07 7.84
CA GLN A 65 8.91 4.69 8.75
C GLN A 65 9.53 4.91 10.14
N ALA A 66 9.23 6.06 10.75
CA ALA A 66 9.61 6.33 12.13
C ALA A 66 8.52 5.85 13.10
N GLU A 67 8.89 5.63 14.34
CA GLU A 67 7.95 5.25 15.40
C GLU A 67 7.05 6.42 15.79
N GLY A 68 5.87 6.11 16.30
CA GLY A 68 4.96 7.10 16.88
C GLY A 68 4.02 7.77 15.89
N GLY A 69 3.98 7.30 14.64
CA GLY A 69 3.00 7.77 13.66
C GLY A 69 1.63 7.13 13.88
N ILE A 70 0.63 7.67 13.18
CA ILE A 70 -0.74 7.12 13.18
C ILE A 70 -0.76 5.88 12.30
N GLU A 71 -1.36 4.79 12.79
CA GLU A 71 -1.57 3.60 11.97
C GLU A 71 -2.63 3.88 10.90
N VAL A 72 -2.47 3.30 9.70
CA VAL A 72 -3.38 3.53 8.59
C VAL A 72 -4.83 3.16 8.93
N GLU A 73 -5.02 2.11 9.74
CA GLU A 73 -6.34 1.66 10.18
C GLU A 73 -7.04 2.65 11.09
N ASP A 74 -6.28 3.49 11.79
CA ASP A 74 -6.79 4.48 12.73
C ASP A 74 -6.95 5.86 12.10
N SER A 75 -6.59 6.00 10.81
CA SER A 75 -6.65 7.28 10.11
C SER A 75 -8.09 7.67 9.78
N GLU A 76 -8.40 8.95 9.95
CA GLU A 76 -9.66 9.54 9.53
C GLU A 76 -9.63 9.97 8.06
N SER A 77 -8.48 9.87 7.39
CA SER A 77 -8.32 10.28 6.01
C SER A 77 -9.14 9.42 5.05
N TYR A 78 -9.87 10.08 4.16
CA TYR A 78 -10.59 9.41 3.09
C TYR A 78 -9.64 8.61 2.17
N ILE A 79 -8.41 9.12 1.96
CA ILE A 79 -7.39 8.41 1.15
C ILE A 79 -7.03 7.07 1.80
N ASP A 80 -6.79 7.05 3.10
CA ASP A 80 -6.42 5.82 3.82
C ASP A 80 -7.59 4.83 3.86
N LYS A 81 -8.81 5.31 4.04
CA LYS A 81 -10.00 4.46 4.02
C LYS A 81 -10.19 3.81 2.65
N LYS A 82 -10.01 4.57 1.57
CA LYS A 82 -10.12 4.06 0.21
C LYS A 82 -8.98 3.08 -0.10
N HIS A 83 -7.79 3.37 0.39
CA HIS A 83 -6.63 2.48 0.26
C HIS A 83 -6.91 1.10 0.89
N LEU A 84 -7.49 1.08 2.09
CA LEU A 84 -7.84 -0.19 2.76
C LEU A 84 -8.93 -0.95 2.00
N GLU A 85 -9.89 -0.26 1.38
CA GLU A 85 -10.89 -0.91 0.53
C GLU A 85 -10.25 -1.60 -0.67
N TYR A 86 -9.31 -0.94 -1.36
CA TYR A 86 -8.59 -1.55 -2.49
C TYR A 86 -7.74 -2.72 -2.03
N TRP A 87 -7.07 -2.57 -0.88
CA TRP A 87 -6.28 -3.63 -0.29
C TRP A 87 -7.10 -4.91 -0.12
N GLU A 88 -8.26 -4.79 0.50
CA GLU A 88 -9.14 -5.92 0.75
C GLU A 88 -9.63 -6.59 -0.55
N LYS A 89 -9.91 -5.78 -1.57
CA LYS A 89 -10.33 -6.30 -2.87
C LYS A 89 -9.23 -7.03 -3.62
N CYS A 90 -8.00 -6.56 -3.52
CA CYS A 90 -6.92 -6.95 -4.42
C CYS A 90 -5.92 -7.94 -3.82
N ILE A 91 -5.67 -7.88 -2.52
CA ILE A 91 -4.60 -8.66 -1.90
C ILE A 91 -5.13 -10.00 -1.40
N ASP A 92 -4.41 -11.07 -1.77
CA ASP A 92 -4.71 -12.44 -1.36
C ASP A 92 -4.22 -12.65 0.08
N PRO A 93 -5.13 -12.79 1.07
CA PRO A 93 -4.73 -12.92 2.47
C PRO A 93 -4.09 -14.27 2.80
N SER A 94 -4.20 -15.26 1.92
CA SER A 94 -3.60 -16.57 2.15
C SER A 94 -2.13 -16.65 1.79
N TYR A 95 -1.63 -15.68 1.01
CA TYR A 95 -0.24 -15.69 0.59
C TYR A 95 0.67 -15.27 1.75
N GLY A 96 1.73 -16.04 1.97
CA GLY A 96 2.69 -15.75 3.04
C GLY A 96 2.28 -16.25 4.42
N MET A 97 1.21 -16.99 4.49
CA MET A 97 0.72 -17.60 5.74
C MET A 97 1.54 -18.84 6.09
#